data_4e4f16c0a16f05a2e649617b4dfbfe81
#
_entry.id   4e4f16c0a16f05a2e649617b4dfbfe81
#
_cell.length_a   1.000
_cell.length_b   1.000
_cell.length_c   1.000
_cell.angle_alpha   90.00
_cell.angle_beta   90.00
_cell.angle_gamma   90.00
#
_symmetry.space_group_name_H-M   'P 1'
#
loop_
_entity.id
_entity.type
_entity.pdbx_description
1 polymer ?
#
loop_
_entity_poly.entity_id
_entity_poly.type
_entity_poly.pdbx_seq_one_letter_code
_entity_poly.pdbx_strand_id
1 'polypeptide(L)'
;MSKILDLRQKRSELWDKAKAFLDSASRSEDGTLSAEDLSTYEKMEADIDSLGREISAMERREQLDAKMSAPVTNPIVENPDNNGINNNAKTGRASDEYKNAFWQNVRMKSVPHSIMNSLNIGTDGEGGYLVPDEYEQTLVQALEDENFFRSIATTITTAGDRKIPMVTGHGTASWAEEKTKLKESDETFGQETLGAYKAATTVKVSEELLYDSVFNLEAYISQEFARRIGSLEEEAFLVGDGTGKPTGVFNSAKTGVTATSAEAITFDEIFDLFYSLKSAYRKNGIWICNDTTIKDLRKIKDANGQYLWQPSASAATPDMLLNRPIKTSSYAPEIGTGKTPIIFGDFSYYWIADRQGRSFKKLAEIYSETDEVGFKTTERVDGKLLLPEAVQALKMA
;
A
#
# COMPACT_ATOMS: atom_id res chain seq x y z
N MET A 1 -50.74 6.65 -2.00
CA MET A 1 -50.59 7.88 -1.16
C MET A 1 -51.89 8.62 -0.88
N SER A 2 -52.85 8.75 -1.82
CA SER A 2 -54.07 9.49 -1.57
C SER A 2 -54.96 8.86 -0.48
N LYS A 3 -55.13 7.54 -0.47
CA LYS A 3 -56.03 6.83 0.44
C LYS A 3 -55.60 6.86 1.91
N ILE A 4 -54.31 6.85 2.20
CA ILE A 4 -53.74 6.98 3.56
C ILE A 4 -53.96 8.43 4.08
N LEU A 5 -53.80 9.42 3.20
CA LEU A 5 -54.05 10.82 3.53
C LEU A 5 -55.51 11.05 3.86
N ASP A 6 -56.43 10.47 3.06
CA ASP A 6 -57.87 10.57 3.31
C ASP A 6 -58.26 9.94 4.64
N LEU A 7 -57.71 8.79 5.01
CA LEU A 7 -57.97 8.15 6.29
C LEU A 7 -57.38 8.94 7.48
N ARG A 8 -56.21 9.53 7.33
CA ARG A 8 -55.63 10.43 8.35
C ARG A 8 -56.47 11.66 8.54
N GLN A 9 -57.01 12.24 7.48
CA GLN A 9 -57.91 13.39 7.55
C GLN A 9 -59.21 13.03 8.28
N LYS A 10 -59.85 11.90 7.92
CA LYS A 10 -61.05 11.42 8.59
C LYS A 10 -60.83 11.15 10.09
N ARG A 11 -59.66 10.58 10.44
CA ARG A 11 -59.32 10.37 11.86
C ARG A 11 -59.16 11.69 12.60
N SER A 12 -58.55 12.71 11.98
CA SER A 12 -58.42 14.05 12.58
C SER A 12 -59.80 14.72 12.77
N GLU A 13 -60.68 14.65 11.75
CA GLU A 13 -62.01 15.20 11.84
C GLU A 13 -62.88 14.55 12.92
N LEU A 14 -62.77 13.19 13.08
CA LEU A 14 -63.45 12.48 14.15
C LEU A 14 -62.89 12.85 15.53
N TRP A 15 -61.56 13.02 15.65
CA TRP A 15 -60.96 13.47 16.89
C TRP A 15 -61.42 14.89 17.29
N ASP A 16 -61.51 15.82 16.34
CA ASP A 16 -61.98 17.16 16.61
C ASP A 16 -63.46 17.13 17.01
N LYS A 17 -64.31 16.29 16.39
CA LYS A 17 -65.68 16.06 16.79
C LYS A 17 -65.78 15.44 18.21
N ALA A 18 -64.96 14.49 18.55
CA ALA A 18 -64.92 13.86 19.87
C ALA A 18 -64.52 14.87 20.96
N LYS A 19 -63.60 15.78 20.69
CA LYS A 19 -63.24 16.87 21.59
C LYS A 19 -64.39 17.85 21.77
N ALA A 20 -64.97 18.32 20.64
CA ALA A 20 -66.08 19.25 20.70
C ALA A 20 -67.29 18.66 21.42
N PHE A 21 -67.53 17.34 21.27
CA PHE A 21 -68.59 16.65 22.00
C PHE A 21 -68.31 16.63 23.52
N LEU A 22 -67.08 16.32 23.96
CA LEU A 22 -66.68 16.37 25.38
C LEU A 22 -66.80 17.77 25.98
N ASP A 23 -66.49 18.80 25.19
CA ASP A 23 -66.56 20.19 25.64
C ASP A 23 -68.03 20.68 25.74
N SER A 24 -68.94 20.12 24.92
CA SER A 24 -70.38 20.51 24.87
C SER A 24 -71.28 19.59 25.71
N ALA A 25 -70.80 18.44 26.15
CA ALA A 25 -71.58 17.49 26.91
C ALA A 25 -71.98 18.03 28.28
N SER A 26 -73.25 17.85 28.62
CA SER A 26 -73.81 18.26 29.92
C SER A 26 -73.24 17.44 31.05
N ARG A 27 -72.63 18.10 32.00
CA ARG A 27 -72.09 17.44 33.23
C ARG A 27 -73.13 17.47 34.34
N SER A 28 -73.28 16.33 35.05
CA SER A 28 -74.13 16.29 36.27
C SER A 28 -73.48 17.12 37.38
N GLU A 29 -74.22 17.37 38.48
CA GLU A 29 -73.80 18.19 39.63
C GLU A 29 -72.46 17.68 40.23
N ASP A 30 -72.11 16.37 40.04
CA ASP A 30 -70.86 15.76 40.44
C ASP A 30 -69.74 15.85 39.40
N GLY A 31 -69.89 16.54 38.28
CA GLY A 31 -68.91 16.76 37.23
C GLY A 31 -68.69 15.55 36.29
N THR A 32 -69.50 14.48 36.44
CA THR A 32 -69.41 13.26 35.61
C THR A 32 -70.30 13.37 34.38
N LEU A 33 -69.87 12.72 33.25
CA LEU A 33 -70.66 12.63 32.02
C LEU A 33 -71.88 11.73 32.21
N SER A 34 -72.99 12.00 31.49
CA SER A 34 -74.15 11.09 31.50
C SER A 34 -73.72 9.71 30.88
N ALA A 35 -74.44 8.64 31.29
CA ALA A 35 -74.14 7.28 30.76
C ALA A 35 -74.35 7.19 29.21
N GLU A 36 -75.27 8.01 28.66
CA GLU A 36 -75.52 8.09 27.21
C GLU A 36 -74.35 8.83 26.48
N ASP A 37 -73.92 9.95 27.07
CA ASP A 37 -72.80 10.73 26.48
C ASP A 37 -71.50 9.97 26.58
N LEU A 38 -71.23 9.25 27.67
CA LEU A 38 -70.07 8.37 27.84
C LEU A 38 -70.07 7.28 26.75
N SER A 39 -71.19 6.57 26.55
CA SER A 39 -71.31 5.52 25.53
C SER A 39 -71.11 6.07 24.11
N THR A 40 -71.51 7.34 23.84
CA THR A 40 -71.33 7.98 22.56
C THR A 40 -69.85 8.34 22.34
N TYR A 41 -69.20 8.83 23.35
CA TYR A 41 -67.76 9.13 23.31
C TYR A 41 -66.90 7.86 23.12
N GLU A 42 -67.20 6.79 23.83
CA GLU A 42 -66.51 5.49 23.69
C GLU A 42 -66.65 4.92 22.26
N LYS A 43 -67.80 5.13 21.59
CA LYS A 43 -67.98 4.74 20.17
C LYS A 43 -67.06 5.57 19.26
N MET A 44 -66.97 6.89 19.48
CA MET A 44 -66.10 7.75 18.70
C MET A 44 -64.65 7.39 18.90
N GLU A 45 -64.22 7.04 20.11
CA GLU A 45 -62.87 6.59 20.45
C GLU A 45 -62.56 5.24 19.77
N ALA A 46 -63.49 4.29 19.78
CA ALA A 46 -63.32 3.00 19.09
C ALA A 46 -63.19 3.18 17.55
N ASP A 47 -63.92 4.12 16.97
CA ASP A 47 -63.82 4.44 15.54
C ASP A 47 -62.45 5.08 15.20
N ILE A 48 -61.95 5.99 16.06
CA ILE A 48 -60.61 6.61 15.90
C ILE A 48 -59.53 5.56 15.98
N ASP A 49 -59.60 4.60 16.93
CA ASP A 49 -58.66 3.49 17.09
C ASP A 49 -58.71 2.52 15.90
N SER A 50 -59.93 2.26 15.37
CA SER A 50 -60.06 1.38 14.19
C SER A 50 -59.40 2.00 12.95
N LEU A 51 -59.58 3.32 12.72
CA LEU A 51 -58.94 4.08 11.67
C LEU A 51 -57.40 4.10 11.87
N GLY A 52 -56.93 4.23 13.10
CA GLY A 52 -55.52 4.16 13.45
C GLY A 52 -54.86 2.83 13.06
N ARG A 53 -55.54 1.71 13.32
CA ARG A 53 -55.09 0.35 12.93
C ARG A 53 -55.09 0.18 11.43
N GLU A 54 -56.10 0.68 10.71
CA GLU A 54 -56.18 0.61 9.24
C GLU A 54 -55.06 1.40 8.57
N ILE A 55 -54.76 2.61 9.05
CA ILE A 55 -53.64 3.44 8.58
C ILE A 55 -52.32 2.71 8.77
N SER A 56 -52.08 2.17 9.96
CA SER A 56 -50.83 1.42 10.27
C SER A 56 -50.66 0.17 9.42
N ALA A 57 -51.77 -0.52 9.11
CA ALA A 57 -51.74 -1.70 8.23
C ALA A 57 -51.40 -1.31 6.78
N MET A 58 -51.95 -0.21 6.26
CA MET A 58 -51.63 0.27 4.91
C MET A 58 -50.22 0.79 4.78
N GLU A 59 -49.72 1.52 5.76
CA GLU A 59 -48.32 1.97 5.80
C GLU A 59 -47.33 0.78 5.82
N ARG A 60 -47.63 -0.24 6.60
CA ARG A 60 -46.82 -1.48 6.64
C ARG A 60 -46.86 -2.21 5.30
N ARG A 61 -48.01 -2.22 4.64
CA ARG A 61 -48.15 -2.80 3.29
C ARG A 61 -47.32 -2.04 2.27
N GLU A 62 -47.40 -0.70 2.24
CA GLU A 62 -46.57 0.12 1.33
C GLU A 62 -45.07 -0.10 1.57
N GLN A 63 -44.63 -0.26 2.82
CA GLN A 63 -43.25 -0.56 3.16
C GLN A 63 -42.83 -1.98 2.67
N LEU A 64 -43.73 -2.96 2.77
CA LEU A 64 -43.47 -4.32 2.27
C LEU A 64 -43.49 -4.35 0.74
N ASP A 65 -44.42 -3.65 0.09
CA ASP A 65 -44.48 -3.57 -1.37
C ASP A 65 -43.22 -2.87 -1.93
N ALA A 66 -42.72 -1.82 -1.25
CA ALA A 66 -41.48 -1.17 -1.61
C ALA A 66 -40.25 -2.10 -1.47
N LYS A 67 -40.21 -2.95 -0.43
CA LYS A 67 -39.15 -3.94 -0.24
C LYS A 67 -39.24 -5.10 -1.25
N MET A 68 -40.44 -5.53 -1.62
CA MET A 68 -40.66 -6.63 -2.56
C MET A 68 -40.54 -6.20 -4.03
N SER A 69 -40.76 -4.93 -4.33
CA SER A 69 -40.58 -4.36 -5.68
C SER A 69 -39.14 -3.97 -5.98
N ALA A 70 -38.23 -4.02 -4.98
CA ALA A 70 -36.81 -3.85 -5.22
C ALA A 70 -36.31 -5.01 -6.10
N PRO A 71 -35.60 -4.76 -7.22
CA PRO A 71 -35.15 -5.80 -8.13
C PRO A 71 -34.18 -6.74 -7.42
N VAL A 72 -34.50 -8.05 -7.42
CA VAL A 72 -33.70 -9.12 -6.77
C VAL A 72 -32.49 -9.53 -7.63
N THR A 73 -32.37 -8.98 -8.84
CA THR A 73 -31.30 -9.29 -9.78
C THR A 73 -30.51 -8.03 -10.14
N ASN A 74 -29.56 -7.68 -9.29
CA ASN A 74 -28.40 -6.95 -9.79
C ASN A 74 -27.42 -7.96 -10.37
N PRO A 75 -26.94 -7.79 -11.61
CA PRO A 75 -25.85 -8.60 -12.11
C PRO A 75 -24.64 -8.42 -11.18
N ILE A 76 -23.89 -9.49 -10.94
CA ILE A 76 -22.71 -9.61 -10.04
C ILE A 76 -21.59 -8.60 -10.35
N VAL A 77 -21.82 -7.62 -11.22
CA VAL A 77 -20.85 -6.62 -11.71
C VAL A 77 -21.00 -5.27 -11.02
N GLU A 78 -22.09 -5.01 -10.30
CA GLU A 78 -22.27 -3.76 -9.53
C GLU A 78 -22.36 -4.09 -8.04
N ASN A 79 -21.52 -3.41 -7.26
CA ASN A 79 -21.50 -3.53 -5.80
C ASN A 79 -22.91 -3.40 -5.22
N PRO A 80 -23.39 -4.36 -4.40
CA PRO A 80 -24.74 -4.34 -3.85
C PRO A 80 -25.00 -3.27 -2.80
N ASP A 81 -24.08 -2.35 -2.55
CA ASP A 81 -24.15 -1.42 -1.43
C ASP A 81 -24.33 0.03 -1.85
N ASN A 82 -25.52 0.36 -2.38
CA ASN A 82 -25.92 1.77 -2.43
C ASN A 82 -27.23 2.02 -1.70
N ASN A 83 -27.38 1.48 -0.51
CA ASN A 83 -28.50 1.77 0.39
C ASN A 83 -27.98 2.24 1.74
N GLY A 84 -27.60 3.51 1.84
CA GLY A 84 -27.62 4.28 3.10
C GLY A 84 -26.84 3.74 4.31
N ILE A 85 -25.97 2.73 4.11
CA ILE A 85 -24.99 2.27 5.08
C ILE A 85 -23.65 2.80 4.61
N ASN A 86 -22.94 3.48 5.46
CA ASN A 86 -21.61 4.06 5.20
C ASN A 86 -20.82 3.23 4.20
N ASN A 87 -20.61 3.76 2.99
CA ASN A 87 -19.80 3.17 1.91
C ASN A 87 -18.30 3.04 2.25
N ASN A 88 -17.96 2.96 3.53
CA ASN A 88 -16.62 2.74 4.07
C ASN A 88 -16.51 1.43 4.89
N ALA A 89 -17.45 0.51 4.81
CA ALA A 89 -17.28 -0.79 5.44
C ALA A 89 -16.21 -1.56 4.66
N LYS A 90 -14.99 -1.54 5.17
CA LYS A 90 -13.87 -2.33 4.68
C LYS A 90 -14.24 -3.83 4.79
N THR A 91 -14.11 -4.59 3.70
CA THR A 91 -14.46 -6.03 3.66
C THR A 91 -13.19 -6.90 3.55
N GLY A 92 -13.27 -8.16 3.95
CA GLY A 92 -12.14 -9.08 3.86
C GLY A 92 -10.98 -8.68 4.80
N ARG A 93 -9.73 -8.72 4.30
CA ARG A 93 -8.53 -8.36 5.06
C ARG A 93 -8.43 -6.87 5.43
N ALA A 94 -9.19 -6.02 4.76
CA ALA A 94 -9.28 -4.60 5.05
C ALA A 94 -10.27 -4.29 6.19
N SER A 95 -11.04 -5.27 6.69
CA SER A 95 -12.03 -5.05 7.75
C SER A 95 -11.38 -4.87 9.12
N ASP A 96 -11.98 -4.01 9.95
CA ASP A 96 -11.51 -3.80 11.33
C ASP A 96 -11.67 -5.09 12.18
N GLU A 97 -12.67 -5.93 11.84
CA GLU A 97 -12.83 -7.25 12.48
C GLU A 97 -11.63 -8.17 12.22
N TYR A 98 -11.17 -8.23 10.96
CA TYR A 98 -10.00 -9.02 10.60
C TYR A 98 -8.74 -8.49 11.29
N LYS A 99 -8.53 -7.17 11.29
CA LYS A 99 -7.41 -6.52 11.96
C LYS A 99 -7.39 -6.84 13.46
N ASN A 100 -8.53 -6.67 14.14
CA ASN A 100 -8.64 -6.96 15.57
C ASN A 100 -8.43 -8.45 15.88
N ALA A 101 -9.02 -9.34 15.08
CA ALA A 101 -8.84 -10.78 15.21
C ALA A 101 -7.37 -11.20 15.00
N PHE A 102 -6.70 -10.59 14.02
CA PHE A 102 -5.28 -10.82 13.71
C PHE A 102 -4.40 -10.45 14.89
N TRP A 103 -4.54 -9.23 15.45
CA TRP A 103 -3.72 -8.78 16.58
C TRP A 103 -4.06 -9.48 17.89
N GLN A 104 -5.33 -9.89 18.09
CA GLN A 104 -5.70 -10.74 19.21
C GLN A 104 -5.06 -12.13 19.09
N ASN A 105 -5.07 -12.74 17.91
CA ASN A 105 -4.36 -14.01 17.67
C ASN A 105 -2.86 -13.88 17.94
N VAL A 106 -2.24 -12.77 17.56
CA VAL A 106 -0.82 -12.49 17.80
C VAL A 106 -0.51 -12.43 19.30
N ARG A 107 -1.39 -11.80 20.11
CA ARG A 107 -1.18 -11.61 21.55
C ARG A 107 -1.58 -12.82 22.41
N MET A 108 -2.64 -13.54 22.04
CA MET A 108 -3.18 -14.62 22.87
C MET A 108 -2.38 -15.91 22.75
N LYS A 109 -2.16 -16.60 23.87
CA LYS A 109 -1.52 -17.94 23.93
C LYS A 109 -2.44 -19.05 23.40
N SER A 110 -3.76 -18.93 23.66
CA SER A 110 -4.81 -19.82 23.16
C SER A 110 -5.89 -18.98 22.47
N VAL A 111 -6.16 -19.27 21.22
CA VAL A 111 -7.06 -18.48 20.39
C VAL A 111 -8.44 -19.14 20.35
N PRO A 112 -9.52 -18.43 20.73
CA PRO A 112 -10.89 -18.94 20.60
C PRO A 112 -11.26 -19.25 19.14
N HIS A 113 -12.07 -20.27 18.91
CA HIS A 113 -12.52 -20.65 17.56
C HIS A 113 -13.23 -19.52 16.80
N SER A 114 -13.88 -18.61 17.50
CA SER A 114 -14.53 -17.43 16.88
C SER A 114 -13.51 -16.52 16.17
N ILE A 115 -12.35 -16.31 16.78
CA ILE A 115 -11.27 -15.48 16.20
C ILE A 115 -10.62 -16.22 15.03
N MET A 116 -10.42 -17.53 15.14
CA MET A 116 -9.87 -18.34 14.03
C MET A 116 -10.78 -18.32 12.80
N ASN A 117 -12.10 -18.33 12.97
CA ASN A 117 -13.05 -18.24 11.86
C ASN A 117 -12.98 -16.89 11.13
N SER A 118 -12.76 -15.79 11.84
CA SER A 118 -12.58 -14.46 11.23
C SER A 118 -11.28 -14.34 10.42
N LEU A 119 -10.28 -15.17 10.72
CA LEU A 119 -8.99 -15.20 10.06
C LEU A 119 -8.93 -16.14 8.84
N ASN A 120 -9.93 -17.00 8.65
CA ASN A 120 -9.93 -17.99 7.53
C ASN A 120 -9.90 -17.38 6.13
N ILE A 121 -10.28 -16.11 5.98
CA ILE A 121 -10.27 -15.37 4.71
C ILE A 121 -8.82 -15.08 4.24
N GLY A 122 -7.85 -15.08 5.15
CA GLY A 122 -6.45 -14.71 4.90
C GLY A 122 -5.45 -15.81 5.26
N THR A 123 -5.81 -17.09 5.16
CA THR A 123 -4.86 -18.21 5.37
C THR A 123 -3.97 -18.41 4.16
N ASP A 124 -2.65 -18.42 4.38
CA ASP A 124 -1.66 -18.81 3.39
C ASP A 124 -1.55 -20.34 3.29
N GLY A 125 -1.17 -20.86 2.12
CA GLY A 125 -0.93 -22.28 1.89
C GLY A 125 0.14 -22.93 2.80
N GLU A 126 0.96 -22.13 3.48
CA GLU A 126 1.96 -22.57 4.46
C GLU A 126 1.44 -22.54 5.92
N GLY A 127 0.14 -22.27 6.14
CA GLY A 127 -0.51 -22.27 7.47
C GLY A 127 -0.28 -21.01 8.30
N GLY A 128 0.16 -19.90 7.66
CA GLY A 128 0.20 -18.56 8.26
C GLY A 128 -1.04 -17.75 7.94
N TYR A 129 -1.29 -16.67 8.69
CA TYR A 129 -2.32 -15.71 8.35
C TYR A 129 -1.72 -14.56 7.52
N LEU A 130 -2.42 -14.13 6.49
CA LEU A 130 -2.03 -12.94 5.73
C LEU A 130 -2.20 -11.71 6.60
N VAL A 131 -1.32 -10.75 6.43
CA VAL A 131 -1.39 -9.48 7.17
C VAL A 131 -2.62 -8.67 6.75
N PRO A 132 -3.24 -7.90 7.66
CA PRO A 132 -4.29 -6.96 7.31
C PRO A 132 -3.78 -5.95 6.27
N ASP A 133 -4.63 -5.54 5.32
CA ASP A 133 -4.24 -4.64 4.22
C ASP A 133 -3.71 -3.29 4.73
N GLU A 134 -4.27 -2.75 5.81
CA GLU A 134 -3.82 -1.51 6.42
C GLU A 134 -2.41 -1.64 7.03
N TYR A 135 -2.14 -2.77 7.67
CA TYR A 135 -0.80 -3.08 8.20
C TYR A 135 0.21 -3.31 7.07
N GLU A 136 -0.21 -3.98 5.99
CA GLU A 136 0.62 -4.16 4.81
C GLU A 136 1.05 -2.81 4.19
N GLN A 137 0.12 -1.85 4.10
CA GLN A 137 0.44 -0.48 3.65
C GLN A 137 1.43 0.23 4.58
N THR A 138 1.23 0.12 5.90
CA THR A 138 2.14 0.70 6.89
C THR A 138 3.53 0.08 6.80
N LEU A 139 3.61 -1.23 6.60
CA LEU A 139 4.89 -1.93 6.43
C LEU A 139 5.59 -1.53 5.12
N VAL A 140 4.86 -1.40 4.01
CA VAL A 140 5.42 -0.94 2.73
C VAL A 140 5.98 0.47 2.88
N GLN A 141 5.25 1.38 3.52
CA GLN A 141 5.71 2.75 3.75
C GLN A 141 6.96 2.77 4.64
N ALA A 142 6.99 1.97 5.70
CA ALA A 142 8.17 1.86 6.55
C ALA A 142 9.38 1.24 5.81
N LEU A 143 9.15 0.32 4.87
CA LEU A 143 10.19 -0.23 3.99
C LEU A 143 10.73 0.83 3.01
N GLU A 144 9.87 1.68 2.45
CA GLU A 144 10.28 2.79 1.59
C GLU A 144 11.08 3.85 2.33
N ASP A 145 10.73 4.12 3.60
CA ASP A 145 11.46 5.04 4.46
C ASP A 145 12.86 4.50 4.83
N GLU A 146 12.99 3.19 5.07
CA GLU A 146 14.25 2.54 5.42
C GLU A 146 15.12 2.26 4.20
N ASN A 147 14.50 1.91 3.05
CA ASN A 147 15.19 1.58 1.81
C ASN A 147 14.96 2.69 0.76
N PHE A 148 15.89 3.65 0.68
CA PHE A 148 15.78 4.76 -0.27
C PHE A 148 15.71 4.29 -1.73
N PHE A 149 16.26 3.11 -2.06
CA PHE A 149 16.32 2.63 -3.44
C PHE A 149 14.92 2.31 -3.99
N ARG A 150 13.99 1.86 -3.15
CA ARG A 150 12.58 1.68 -3.53
C ARG A 150 11.92 2.98 -3.99
N SER A 151 12.29 4.13 -3.40
CA SER A 151 11.71 5.43 -3.75
C SER A 151 12.13 5.95 -5.12
N ILE A 152 13.24 5.46 -5.66
CA ILE A 152 13.78 5.89 -6.99
C ILE A 152 13.58 4.83 -8.08
N ALA A 153 13.32 3.59 -7.71
CA ALA A 153 13.04 2.47 -8.62
C ALA A 153 11.56 2.36 -8.96
N THR A 154 11.21 1.57 -9.96
CA THR A 154 9.81 1.29 -10.31
C THR A 154 9.36 0.00 -9.63
N THR A 155 8.40 0.09 -8.71
CA THR A 155 7.82 -1.07 -8.04
C THR A 155 6.56 -1.57 -8.75
N ILE A 156 6.46 -2.88 -8.95
CA ILE A 156 5.29 -3.54 -9.53
C ILE A 156 4.84 -4.70 -8.66
N THR A 157 3.55 -4.88 -8.51
CA THR A 157 2.99 -6.04 -7.82
C THR A 157 2.72 -7.17 -8.83
N THR A 158 3.18 -8.39 -8.51
CA THR A 158 3.07 -9.56 -9.39
C THR A 158 2.43 -10.72 -8.67
N ALA A 159 1.58 -11.49 -9.38
CA ALA A 159 1.01 -12.75 -8.87
C ALA A 159 1.82 -13.99 -9.32
N GLY A 160 2.67 -13.86 -10.33
CA GLY A 160 3.50 -14.92 -10.91
C GLY A 160 4.75 -14.35 -11.57
N ASP A 161 5.60 -15.20 -12.14
CA ASP A 161 6.77 -14.75 -12.89
C ASP A 161 6.34 -13.91 -14.08
N ARG A 162 6.92 -12.72 -14.22
CA ARG A 162 6.58 -11.78 -15.26
C ARG A 162 7.72 -11.67 -16.26
N LYS A 163 7.41 -11.97 -17.51
CA LYS A 163 8.31 -11.76 -18.63
C LYS A 163 8.06 -10.39 -19.22
N ILE A 164 9.10 -9.58 -19.25
CA ILE A 164 9.03 -8.20 -19.76
C ILE A 164 9.78 -8.16 -21.09
N PRO A 165 9.08 -7.91 -22.22
CA PRO A 165 9.76 -7.68 -23.49
C PRO A 165 10.47 -6.34 -23.45
N MET A 166 11.71 -6.33 -23.89
CA MET A 166 12.52 -5.12 -24.01
C MET A 166 13.03 -4.96 -25.44
N VAL A 167 13.10 -3.73 -25.89
CA VAL A 167 13.79 -3.40 -27.14
C VAL A 167 15.28 -3.27 -26.84
N THR A 168 16.07 -4.24 -27.28
CA THR A 168 17.53 -4.26 -27.09
C THR A 168 18.29 -3.52 -28.17
N GLY A 169 17.65 -3.30 -29.31
CA GLY A 169 18.21 -2.51 -30.39
C GLY A 169 17.11 -1.77 -31.15
N HIS A 170 17.28 -0.47 -31.30
CA HIS A 170 16.38 0.34 -32.11
C HIS A 170 16.81 0.34 -33.55
N GLY A 171 15.85 0.19 -34.46
CA GLY A 171 16.07 0.42 -35.88
C GLY A 171 16.53 1.85 -36.15
N THR A 172 17.29 2.04 -37.19
CA THR A 172 17.79 3.36 -37.61
C THR A 172 17.05 3.85 -38.84
N ALA A 173 16.56 5.10 -38.79
CA ALA A 173 16.06 5.79 -39.99
C ALA A 173 17.23 6.31 -40.79
N SER A 174 17.18 6.17 -42.12
CA SER A 174 18.14 6.73 -43.05
C SER A 174 17.46 7.60 -44.11
N TRP A 175 18.11 8.66 -44.51
CA TRP A 175 17.69 9.44 -45.68
C TRP A 175 17.89 8.61 -46.96
N ALA A 176 16.87 8.53 -47.78
CA ALA A 176 16.94 7.83 -49.04
C ALA A 176 16.65 8.81 -50.21
N GLU A 177 17.40 8.69 -51.28
CA GLU A 177 17.12 9.41 -52.52
C GLU A 177 15.95 8.78 -53.28
N GLU A 178 15.28 9.56 -54.09
CA GLU A 178 14.15 9.12 -54.89
C GLU A 178 14.57 7.93 -55.78
N LYS A 179 13.81 6.82 -55.73
CA LYS A 179 14.05 5.54 -56.42
C LYS A 179 15.19 4.66 -55.89
N THR A 180 15.76 4.95 -54.73
CA THR A 180 16.70 4.03 -54.06
C THR A 180 15.97 3.05 -53.11
N LYS A 181 16.47 1.80 -53.04
CA LYS A 181 15.93 0.80 -52.09
C LYS A 181 16.15 1.27 -50.66
N LEU A 182 15.09 1.31 -49.86
CA LEU A 182 15.17 1.63 -48.45
C LEU A 182 16.01 0.57 -47.71
N LYS A 183 16.88 1.01 -46.80
CA LYS A 183 17.58 0.10 -45.90
C LYS A 183 16.59 -0.34 -44.85
N GLU A 184 16.31 -1.64 -44.82
CA GLU A 184 15.55 -2.26 -43.77
C GLU A 184 16.41 -2.29 -42.50
N SER A 185 15.83 -1.89 -41.38
CA SER A 185 16.47 -1.91 -40.09
C SER A 185 15.46 -2.46 -39.07
N ASP A 186 15.70 -3.67 -38.60
CA ASP A 186 14.82 -4.36 -37.67
C ASP A 186 15.15 -3.99 -36.22
N GLU A 187 14.10 -3.96 -35.39
CA GLU A 187 14.24 -3.87 -33.96
C GLU A 187 14.56 -5.24 -33.36
N THR A 188 15.50 -5.29 -32.46
CA THR A 188 15.81 -6.51 -31.72
C THR A 188 15.13 -6.48 -30.37
N PHE A 189 14.39 -7.53 -30.07
CA PHE A 189 13.68 -7.68 -28.81
C PHE A 189 14.42 -8.68 -27.92
N GLY A 190 14.68 -8.27 -26.68
CA GLY A 190 15.09 -9.12 -25.60
C GLY A 190 13.91 -9.40 -24.65
N GLN A 191 14.03 -10.40 -23.83
CA GLN A 191 13.05 -10.71 -22.82
C GLN A 191 13.75 -10.92 -21.48
N GLU A 192 13.42 -10.09 -20.48
CA GLU A 192 13.87 -10.29 -19.11
C GLU A 192 12.74 -10.88 -18.26
N THR A 193 13.10 -11.83 -17.42
CA THR A 193 12.14 -12.47 -16.51
C THR A 193 12.37 -11.96 -15.10
N LEU A 194 11.33 -11.39 -14.50
CA LEU A 194 11.28 -11.09 -13.08
C LEU A 194 10.63 -12.27 -12.35
N GLY A 195 11.39 -12.89 -11.47
CA GLY A 195 10.98 -14.01 -10.65
C GLY A 195 10.47 -13.57 -9.28
N ALA A 196 10.82 -14.34 -8.25
CA ALA A 196 10.59 -13.98 -6.87
C ALA A 196 11.52 -14.77 -5.95
N TYR A 197 12.39 -14.07 -5.26
CA TYR A 197 13.25 -14.62 -4.22
C TYR A 197 12.59 -14.44 -2.86
N LYS A 198 12.68 -15.44 -1.99
CA LYS A 198 12.05 -15.41 -0.66
C LYS A 198 12.97 -14.71 0.34
N ALA A 199 12.56 -13.56 0.84
CA ALA A 199 13.13 -12.92 2.01
C ALA A 199 12.34 -13.34 3.26
N ALA A 200 13.02 -13.64 4.36
CA ALA A 200 12.38 -14.05 5.60
C ALA A 200 13.18 -13.53 6.80
N THR A 201 12.47 -13.07 7.82
CA THR A 201 13.07 -12.69 9.09
C THR A 201 12.20 -13.16 10.25
N THR A 202 12.83 -13.34 11.42
CA THR A 202 12.12 -13.69 12.65
C THR A 202 12.52 -12.71 13.74
N VAL A 203 11.52 -12.08 14.35
CA VAL A 203 11.67 -11.21 15.52
C VAL A 203 11.17 -11.98 16.74
N LYS A 204 11.92 -11.94 17.83
CA LYS A 204 11.54 -12.54 19.11
C LYS A 204 11.13 -11.46 20.09
N VAL A 205 10.08 -11.74 20.83
CA VAL A 205 9.53 -10.85 21.87
C VAL A 205 9.27 -11.69 23.11
N SER A 206 9.60 -11.20 24.30
CA SER A 206 9.30 -11.92 25.55
C SER A 206 7.80 -11.99 25.81
N GLU A 207 7.32 -13.06 26.44
CA GLU A 207 5.91 -13.20 26.80
C GLU A 207 5.45 -12.05 27.70
N GLU A 208 6.28 -11.55 28.60
CA GLU A 208 5.96 -10.42 29.49
C GLU A 208 5.60 -9.15 28.70
N LEU A 209 6.39 -8.81 27.64
CA LEU A 209 6.12 -7.67 26.75
C LEU A 209 4.83 -7.86 25.95
N LEU A 210 4.48 -9.09 25.57
CA LEU A 210 3.24 -9.36 24.84
C LEU A 210 1.98 -9.09 25.68
N TYR A 211 2.05 -9.34 26.99
CA TYR A 211 0.93 -9.12 27.90
C TYR A 211 0.87 -7.68 28.44
N ASP A 212 1.92 -6.89 28.27
CA ASP A 212 1.91 -5.48 28.64
C ASP A 212 1.02 -4.69 27.68
N SER A 213 -0.09 -4.18 28.21
CA SER A 213 -1.08 -3.41 27.43
C SER A 213 -0.57 -2.04 26.96
N VAL A 214 0.49 -1.52 27.57
CA VAL A 214 1.10 -0.23 27.23
C VAL A 214 2.03 -0.38 26.01
N PHE A 215 2.56 -1.59 25.79
CA PHE A 215 3.48 -1.83 24.68
C PHE A 215 2.75 -1.94 23.34
N ASN A 216 3.08 -1.03 22.40
CA ASN A 216 2.55 -1.08 21.04
C ASN A 216 3.32 -2.11 20.20
N LEU A 217 2.91 -3.37 20.31
CA LEU A 217 3.51 -4.50 19.63
C LEU A 217 3.45 -4.35 18.09
N GLU A 218 2.36 -3.80 17.57
CA GLU A 218 2.15 -3.60 16.12
C GLU A 218 3.21 -2.69 15.54
N ALA A 219 3.41 -1.51 16.15
CA ALA A 219 4.41 -0.55 15.70
C ALA A 219 5.83 -1.11 15.83
N TYR A 220 6.15 -1.79 16.93
CA TYR A 220 7.46 -2.38 17.15
C TYR A 220 7.80 -3.45 16.10
N ILE A 221 6.90 -4.40 15.86
CA ILE A 221 7.10 -5.47 14.88
C ILE A 221 7.22 -4.88 13.48
N SER A 222 6.39 -3.89 13.14
CA SER A 222 6.43 -3.21 11.85
C SER A 222 7.79 -2.56 11.59
N GLN A 223 8.28 -1.77 12.54
CA GLN A 223 9.57 -1.09 12.41
C GLN A 223 10.75 -2.07 12.34
N GLU A 224 10.72 -3.12 13.17
CA GLU A 224 11.80 -4.11 13.21
C GLU A 224 11.84 -4.96 11.93
N PHE A 225 10.68 -5.29 11.36
CA PHE A 225 10.61 -5.98 10.06
C PHE A 225 11.04 -5.06 8.93
N ALA A 226 10.56 -3.81 8.89
CA ALA A 226 10.95 -2.83 7.89
C ALA A 226 12.47 -2.62 7.89
N ARG A 227 13.07 -2.44 9.06
CA ARG A 227 14.52 -2.27 9.21
C ARG A 227 15.31 -3.48 8.68
N ARG A 228 14.94 -4.71 9.08
CA ARG A 228 15.67 -5.93 8.70
C ARG A 228 15.50 -6.29 7.24
N ILE A 229 14.26 -6.20 6.74
CA ILE A 229 13.96 -6.54 5.35
C ILE A 229 14.44 -5.41 4.44
N GLY A 230 14.21 -4.15 4.81
CA GLY A 230 14.67 -2.99 4.05
C GLY A 230 16.17 -2.98 3.85
N SER A 231 16.95 -3.26 4.91
CA SER A 231 18.41 -3.39 4.82
C SER A 231 18.84 -4.55 3.90
N LEU A 232 18.18 -5.71 4.01
CA LEU A 232 18.46 -6.88 3.17
C LEU A 232 18.15 -6.59 1.69
N GLU A 233 17.05 -5.94 1.41
CA GLU A 233 16.64 -5.57 0.06
C GLU A 233 17.57 -4.51 -0.54
N GLU A 234 17.91 -3.47 0.23
CA GLU A 234 18.81 -2.42 -0.24
C GLU A 234 20.17 -3.00 -0.64
N GLU A 235 20.74 -3.87 0.20
CA GLU A 235 21.96 -4.59 -0.16
C GLU A 235 21.78 -5.39 -1.46
N ALA A 236 20.68 -6.15 -1.57
CA ALA A 236 20.45 -6.98 -2.75
C ALA A 236 20.20 -6.14 -4.02
N PHE A 237 19.45 -5.04 -3.95
CA PHE A 237 19.20 -4.18 -5.09
C PHE A 237 20.42 -3.37 -5.53
N LEU A 238 21.34 -3.09 -4.63
CA LEU A 238 22.58 -2.41 -4.98
C LEU A 238 23.64 -3.38 -5.50
N VAL A 239 23.98 -4.43 -4.75
CA VAL A 239 25.14 -5.30 -5.02
C VAL A 239 24.82 -6.78 -5.20
N GLY A 240 23.54 -7.16 -5.28
CA GLY A 240 23.14 -8.56 -5.47
C GLY A 240 23.72 -9.19 -6.75
N ASP A 241 24.01 -10.48 -6.70
CA ASP A 241 24.59 -11.24 -7.81
C ASP A 241 23.56 -11.97 -8.68
N GLY A 242 22.26 -11.87 -8.33
CA GLY A 242 21.18 -12.55 -9.05
C GLY A 242 21.05 -14.04 -8.75
N THR A 243 21.87 -14.59 -7.81
CA THR A 243 21.82 -16.00 -7.42
C THR A 243 21.13 -16.14 -6.06
N GLY A 244 19.91 -16.61 -6.06
CA GLY A 244 19.10 -16.70 -4.83
C GLY A 244 18.66 -15.36 -4.24
N LYS A 245 18.97 -14.24 -4.88
CA LYS A 245 18.65 -12.87 -4.51
C LYS A 245 18.53 -11.98 -5.77
N PRO A 246 17.91 -10.80 -5.71
CA PRO A 246 17.83 -9.86 -6.82
C PRO A 246 19.18 -9.52 -7.45
N THR A 247 19.15 -9.07 -8.70
CA THR A 247 20.35 -8.61 -9.39
C THR A 247 20.58 -7.13 -9.10
N GLY A 248 21.68 -6.80 -8.46
CA GLY A 248 22.02 -5.45 -8.04
C GLY A 248 22.37 -4.52 -9.20
N VAL A 249 22.07 -3.25 -9.02
CA VAL A 249 22.30 -2.22 -10.03
C VAL A 249 23.80 -2.00 -10.30
N PHE A 250 24.66 -2.08 -9.29
CA PHE A 250 26.11 -1.95 -9.48
C PHE A 250 26.70 -3.07 -10.35
N ASN A 251 26.11 -4.25 -10.32
CA ASN A 251 26.52 -5.39 -11.14
C ASN A 251 25.90 -5.38 -12.55
N SER A 252 24.77 -4.70 -12.72
CA SER A 252 24.02 -4.64 -13.99
C SER A 252 24.32 -3.39 -14.80
N ALA A 253 24.84 -2.33 -14.16
CA ALA A 253 25.14 -1.07 -14.81
C ALA A 253 26.25 -1.23 -15.86
N LYS A 254 26.13 -0.49 -16.95
CA LYS A 254 27.16 -0.46 -17.99
C LYS A 254 28.35 0.37 -17.53
N THR A 255 29.57 -0.11 -17.72
CA THR A 255 30.78 0.69 -17.47
C THR A 255 30.85 1.85 -18.45
N GLY A 256 30.70 3.07 -17.95
CA GLY A 256 30.79 4.31 -18.74
C GLY A 256 32.21 4.85 -18.79
N VAL A 257 32.91 4.78 -17.64
CA VAL A 257 34.28 5.28 -17.48
C VAL A 257 35.08 4.29 -16.68
N THR A 258 36.33 4.11 -17.04
CA THR A 258 37.33 3.39 -16.21
C THR A 258 38.29 4.43 -15.66
N ALA A 259 38.40 4.48 -14.33
CA ALA A 259 39.31 5.40 -13.66
C ALA A 259 40.76 5.09 -14.01
N THR A 260 41.60 6.11 -13.99
CA THR A 260 43.04 5.98 -14.24
C THR A 260 43.79 5.44 -13.04
N SER A 261 43.24 5.57 -11.85
CA SER A 261 43.78 5.11 -10.59
C SER A 261 42.90 4.05 -9.95
N ALA A 262 43.48 3.15 -9.19
CA ALA A 262 42.77 2.17 -8.38
C ALA A 262 42.32 2.71 -7.01
N GLU A 263 42.91 3.83 -6.55
CA GLU A 263 42.72 4.35 -5.17
C GLU A 263 42.13 5.76 -5.12
N ALA A 264 42.09 6.48 -6.25
CA ALA A 264 41.59 7.87 -6.29
C ALA A 264 40.76 8.13 -7.52
N ILE A 265 39.75 8.97 -7.38
CA ILE A 265 38.85 9.44 -8.45
C ILE A 265 39.16 10.90 -8.70
N THR A 266 39.30 11.28 -9.96
CA THR A 266 39.48 12.66 -10.38
C THR A 266 38.12 13.32 -10.69
N PHE A 267 38.06 14.64 -10.61
CA PHE A 267 36.83 15.34 -10.92
C PHE A 267 36.50 15.30 -12.43
N ASP A 268 37.52 15.17 -13.28
CA ASP A 268 37.36 14.97 -14.74
C ASP A 268 36.67 13.65 -15.04
N GLU A 269 37.00 12.57 -14.34
CA GLU A 269 36.33 11.26 -14.48
C GLU A 269 34.85 11.33 -14.08
N ILE A 270 34.48 12.21 -13.13
CA ILE A 270 33.07 12.47 -12.80
C ILE A 270 32.34 13.18 -13.93
N PHE A 271 33.00 14.17 -14.58
CA PHE A 271 32.44 14.80 -15.80
C PHE A 271 32.28 13.79 -16.92
N ASP A 272 33.29 12.96 -17.15
CA ASP A 272 33.25 11.92 -18.18
C ASP A 272 32.10 10.95 -17.94
N LEU A 273 31.91 10.51 -16.69
CA LEU A 273 30.78 9.65 -16.31
C LEU A 273 29.43 10.34 -16.55
N PHE A 274 29.31 11.62 -16.17
CA PHE A 274 28.09 12.38 -16.39
C PHE A 274 27.72 12.46 -17.86
N TYR A 275 28.72 12.71 -18.73
CA TYR A 275 28.49 12.86 -20.17
C TYR A 275 28.45 11.52 -20.93
N SER A 276 28.91 10.42 -20.35
CA SER A 276 28.78 9.07 -20.92
C SER A 276 27.32 8.63 -20.99
N LEU A 277 26.46 9.16 -20.13
CA LEU A 277 25.02 8.90 -20.13
C LEU A 277 24.31 9.73 -21.22
N LYS A 278 23.43 9.13 -21.99
CA LYS A 278 22.60 9.83 -23.01
C LYS A 278 21.75 10.93 -22.34
N SER A 279 21.57 12.06 -23.04
CA SER A 279 20.85 13.23 -22.49
C SER A 279 19.42 12.93 -22.05
N ALA A 280 18.76 11.95 -22.67
CA ALA A 280 17.40 11.54 -22.31
C ALA A 280 17.32 11.02 -20.88
N TYR A 281 18.28 10.20 -20.45
CA TYR A 281 18.33 9.61 -19.08
C TYR A 281 18.92 10.59 -18.07
N ARG A 282 19.79 11.52 -18.49
CA ARG A 282 20.39 12.52 -17.58
C ARG A 282 19.38 13.45 -16.93
N LYS A 283 18.18 13.62 -17.50
CA LYS A 283 17.14 14.49 -16.92
C LYS A 283 16.71 14.04 -15.54
N ASN A 284 16.60 12.71 -15.34
CA ASN A 284 16.21 12.09 -14.07
C ASN A 284 17.39 11.41 -13.38
N GLY A 285 18.62 11.71 -13.82
CA GLY A 285 19.82 11.06 -13.31
C GLY A 285 20.05 11.36 -11.84
N ILE A 286 20.37 10.31 -11.09
CA ILE A 286 20.72 10.34 -9.67
C ILE A 286 22.09 9.69 -9.52
N TRP A 287 22.91 10.23 -8.62
CA TRP A 287 24.19 9.64 -8.23
C TRP A 287 23.97 8.71 -7.05
N ILE A 288 24.60 7.52 -7.09
CA ILE A 288 24.64 6.62 -5.94
C ILE A 288 26.08 6.20 -5.67
N CYS A 289 26.52 6.33 -4.42
CA CYS A 289 27.84 5.93 -3.97
C CYS A 289 27.86 5.72 -2.45
N ASN A 290 29.01 5.28 -1.93
CA ASN A 290 29.24 5.16 -0.50
C ASN A 290 29.61 6.54 0.12
N ASP A 291 29.31 6.72 1.41
CA ASP A 291 29.68 7.94 2.15
C ASP A 291 31.20 8.17 2.18
N THR A 292 32.00 7.09 2.21
CA THR A 292 33.46 7.17 2.13
C THR A 292 33.90 7.77 0.79
N THR A 293 33.23 7.40 -0.29
CA THR A 293 33.48 7.95 -1.62
C THR A 293 33.13 9.43 -1.72
N ILE A 294 32.00 9.85 -1.13
CA ILE A 294 31.63 11.28 -1.06
C ILE A 294 32.68 12.07 -0.29
N LYS A 295 33.10 11.56 0.86
CA LYS A 295 34.16 12.19 1.66
C LYS A 295 35.42 12.43 0.82
N ASP A 296 35.83 11.47 -0.01
CA ASP A 296 37.02 11.61 -0.83
C ASP A 296 36.80 12.56 -2.01
N LEU A 297 35.63 12.53 -2.66
CA LEU A 297 35.25 13.52 -3.68
C LEU A 297 35.24 14.97 -3.14
N ARG A 298 34.76 15.17 -1.92
CA ARG A 298 34.73 16.49 -1.28
C ARG A 298 36.13 17.02 -0.93
N LYS A 299 37.11 16.14 -0.78
CA LYS A 299 38.50 16.53 -0.51
C LYS A 299 39.28 16.94 -1.76
N ILE A 300 38.73 16.76 -2.95
CA ILE A 300 39.40 17.15 -4.20
C ILE A 300 39.54 18.68 -4.22
N LYS A 301 40.78 19.14 -4.44
CA LYS A 301 41.15 20.57 -4.45
C LYS A 301 41.64 20.97 -5.83
N ASP A 302 41.45 22.24 -6.15
CA ASP A 302 42.05 22.87 -7.31
C ASP A 302 43.56 23.17 -7.09
N ALA A 303 44.21 23.71 -8.10
CA ALA A 303 45.64 24.12 -8.04
C ALA A 303 45.91 25.18 -6.97
N ASN A 304 44.90 25.90 -6.51
CA ASN A 304 44.98 26.94 -5.48
C ASN A 304 44.69 26.44 -4.07
N GLY A 305 44.40 25.14 -3.93
CA GLY A 305 44.06 24.49 -2.67
C GLY A 305 42.61 24.66 -2.19
N GLN A 306 41.71 25.18 -3.06
CA GLN A 306 40.30 25.34 -2.77
C GLN A 306 39.56 24.03 -3.12
N TYR A 307 38.54 23.69 -2.31
CA TYR A 307 37.70 22.51 -2.57
C TYR A 307 36.84 22.77 -3.81
N LEU A 308 36.89 21.84 -4.78
CA LEU A 308 36.13 21.94 -6.02
C LEU A 308 34.63 21.73 -5.79
N TRP A 309 34.26 20.84 -4.91
CA TRP A 309 32.87 20.62 -4.55
C TRP A 309 32.55 21.22 -3.18
N GLN A 310 31.77 22.30 -3.20
CA GLN A 310 31.28 22.93 -1.98
C GLN A 310 29.88 22.40 -1.67
N PRO A 311 29.64 21.91 -0.44
CA PRO A 311 28.30 21.49 -0.03
C PRO A 311 27.35 22.68 0.00
N SER A 312 26.05 22.43 -0.25
CA SER A 312 25.04 23.47 -0.09
C SER A 312 25.04 23.97 1.37
N ALA A 313 25.14 25.29 1.56
CA ALA A 313 25.07 25.92 2.88
C ALA A 313 23.63 25.89 3.46
N SER A 314 22.62 25.51 2.66
CA SER A 314 21.22 25.43 3.07
C SER A 314 20.85 24.00 3.43
N ALA A 315 20.41 23.79 4.68
CA ALA A 315 19.94 22.49 5.18
C ALA A 315 18.68 21.96 4.45
N ALA A 316 18.01 22.81 3.69
CA ALA A 316 16.79 22.45 2.95
C ALA A 316 17.06 21.88 1.55
N THR A 317 18.27 21.97 1.02
CA THR A 317 18.63 21.45 -0.30
C THR A 317 19.45 20.16 -0.14
N PRO A 318 19.00 19.03 -0.74
CA PRO A 318 19.81 17.81 -0.74
C PRO A 318 21.16 18.05 -1.43
N ASP A 319 22.16 17.29 -1.03
CA ASP A 319 23.47 17.34 -1.67
C ASP A 319 23.35 17.06 -3.18
N MET A 320 23.96 17.92 -3.99
CA MET A 320 23.94 17.82 -5.45
C MET A 320 25.36 17.75 -6.00
N LEU A 321 25.56 16.86 -6.94
CA LEU A 321 26.77 16.78 -7.76
C LEU A 321 26.39 17.06 -9.21
N LEU A 322 26.99 18.08 -9.83
CA LEU A 322 26.64 18.54 -11.17
C LEU A 322 25.14 18.81 -11.37
N ASN A 323 24.52 19.47 -10.40
CA ASN A 323 23.08 19.77 -10.37
C ASN A 323 22.16 18.53 -10.40
N ARG A 324 22.66 17.40 -9.93
CA ARG A 324 21.88 16.16 -9.78
C ARG A 324 21.95 15.66 -8.35
N PRO A 325 20.83 15.13 -7.83
CA PRO A 325 20.79 14.63 -6.46
C PRO A 325 21.77 13.46 -6.29
N ILE A 326 22.38 13.38 -5.13
CA ILE A 326 23.23 12.28 -4.73
C ILE A 326 22.59 11.55 -3.56
N LYS A 327 22.59 10.24 -3.63
CA LYS A 327 22.13 9.33 -2.58
C LYS A 327 23.29 8.49 -2.11
N THR A 328 23.36 8.29 -0.80
CA THR A 328 24.41 7.47 -0.19
C THR A 328 23.85 6.18 0.35
N SER A 329 24.64 5.13 0.26
CA SER A 329 24.35 3.84 0.89
C SER A 329 25.64 3.23 1.43
N SER A 330 25.53 2.64 2.61
CA SER A 330 26.62 1.87 3.21
C SER A 330 26.91 0.56 2.46
N TYR A 331 25.95 0.09 1.65
CA TYR A 331 26.10 -1.13 0.84
C TYR A 331 26.76 -0.86 -0.53
N ALA A 332 26.85 0.41 -0.95
CA ALA A 332 27.56 0.73 -2.19
C ALA A 332 29.07 0.41 -2.03
N PRO A 333 29.71 -0.13 -3.09
CA PRO A 333 31.13 -0.46 -3.03
C PRO A 333 31.97 0.79 -2.75
N GLU A 334 33.00 0.59 -1.93
CA GLU A 334 34.01 1.61 -1.68
C GLU A 334 35.04 1.67 -2.82
N ILE A 335 35.83 2.75 -2.88
CA ILE A 335 36.94 2.89 -3.83
C ILE A 335 37.95 1.74 -3.61
N GLY A 336 38.35 1.09 -4.68
CA GLY A 336 39.31 -0.01 -4.64
C GLY A 336 39.45 -0.68 -6.00
N THR A 337 40.56 -1.34 -6.23
CA THR A 337 40.91 -1.98 -7.50
C THR A 337 39.80 -2.83 -8.07
N GLY A 338 39.40 -2.56 -9.31
CA GLY A 338 38.38 -3.30 -10.04
C GLY A 338 36.93 -3.11 -9.53
N LYS A 339 36.73 -2.35 -8.44
CA LYS A 339 35.40 -2.05 -7.89
C LYS A 339 34.71 -0.93 -8.66
N THR A 340 33.42 -0.81 -8.44
CA THR A 340 32.55 0.23 -9.03
C THR A 340 32.00 1.11 -7.92
N PRO A 341 32.71 2.17 -7.46
CA PRO A 341 32.30 2.96 -6.31
C PRO A 341 31.17 3.94 -6.59
N ILE A 342 30.95 4.32 -7.86
CA ILE A 342 29.95 5.32 -8.24
C ILE A 342 29.17 4.84 -9.45
N ILE A 343 27.85 5.04 -9.39
CA ILE A 343 26.96 4.89 -10.53
C ILE A 343 26.14 6.16 -10.71
N PHE A 344 25.81 6.48 -11.97
CA PHE A 344 24.98 7.60 -12.35
C PHE A 344 23.96 7.18 -13.41
N GLY A 345 22.69 7.46 -13.19
CA GLY A 345 21.66 7.10 -14.15
C GLY A 345 20.23 7.35 -13.70
N ASP A 346 19.31 6.94 -14.53
CA ASP A 346 17.87 6.94 -14.25
C ASP A 346 17.47 5.56 -13.71
N PHE A 347 17.23 5.49 -12.40
CA PHE A 347 16.89 4.25 -11.71
C PHE A 347 15.42 3.86 -11.85
N SER A 348 14.58 4.67 -12.49
CA SER A 348 13.21 4.26 -12.84
C SER A 348 13.17 3.05 -13.78
N TYR A 349 14.27 2.77 -14.49
CA TYR A 349 14.46 1.56 -15.29
C TYR A 349 14.90 0.33 -14.50
N TYR A 350 15.17 0.47 -13.22
CA TYR A 350 15.29 -0.67 -12.31
C TYR A 350 13.90 -1.04 -11.78
N TRP A 351 13.46 -2.26 -12.07
CA TRP A 351 12.12 -2.70 -11.67
C TRP A 351 12.21 -3.68 -10.52
N ILE A 352 11.41 -3.40 -9.50
CA ILE A 352 11.23 -4.24 -8.33
C ILE A 352 9.87 -4.92 -8.45
N ALA A 353 9.87 -6.26 -8.42
CA ALA A 353 8.67 -7.07 -8.49
C ALA A 353 8.32 -7.61 -7.09
N ASP A 354 7.35 -6.98 -6.44
CA ASP A 354 6.79 -7.47 -5.19
C ASP A 354 5.74 -8.53 -5.49
N ARG A 355 5.94 -9.75 -5.01
CA ARG A 355 4.93 -10.79 -5.13
C ARG A 355 3.89 -10.65 -4.03
N GLN A 356 2.61 -10.64 -4.41
CA GLN A 356 1.48 -10.60 -3.48
C GLN A 356 1.58 -11.71 -2.43
N GLY A 357 1.16 -11.39 -1.20
CA GLY A 357 1.05 -12.35 -0.12
C GLY A 357 2.26 -12.37 0.81
N ARG A 358 2.54 -11.22 1.46
CA ARG A 358 3.38 -11.23 2.67
C ARG A 358 2.73 -12.08 3.72
N SER A 359 3.43 -13.07 4.24
CA SER A 359 2.91 -13.95 5.28
C SER A 359 3.56 -13.66 6.63
N PHE A 360 2.72 -13.73 7.66
CA PHE A 360 3.12 -13.54 9.05
C PHE A 360 2.76 -14.80 9.84
N LYS A 361 3.72 -15.36 10.55
CA LYS A 361 3.53 -16.57 11.35
C LYS A 361 4.06 -16.37 12.76
N LYS A 362 3.23 -16.66 13.75
CA LYS A 362 3.62 -16.74 15.15
C LYS A 362 4.25 -18.11 15.43
N LEU A 363 5.40 -18.10 16.08
CA LEU A 363 6.17 -19.28 16.48
C LEU A 363 6.21 -19.34 18.02
N ALA A 364 5.15 -19.85 18.61
CA ALA A 364 5.02 -19.92 20.10
C ALA A 364 5.72 -21.15 20.67
N GLU A 365 5.70 -22.30 19.94
CA GLU A 365 6.21 -23.57 20.47
C GLU A 365 7.74 -23.66 20.46
N ILE A 366 8.40 -23.08 19.43
CA ILE A 366 9.84 -23.21 19.23
C ILE A 366 10.65 -22.51 20.34
N TYR A 367 10.11 -21.45 20.91
CA TYR A 367 10.79 -20.61 21.90
C TYR A 367 10.14 -20.70 23.29
N SER A 368 9.31 -21.72 23.53
CA SER A 368 8.61 -21.91 24.83
C SER A 368 9.56 -22.18 26.00
N GLU A 369 10.76 -22.71 25.74
CA GLU A 369 11.78 -22.95 26.78
C GLU A 369 12.43 -21.65 27.29
N THR A 370 12.36 -20.57 26.51
CA THR A 370 12.97 -19.26 26.83
C THR A 370 11.95 -18.18 27.17
N ASP A 371 10.65 -18.54 27.36
CA ASP A 371 9.54 -17.61 27.55
C ASP A 371 9.49 -16.48 26.50
N GLU A 372 9.84 -16.83 25.24
CA GLU A 372 9.82 -15.94 24.09
C GLU A 372 8.79 -16.41 23.06
N VAL A 373 8.25 -15.47 22.30
CA VAL A 373 7.42 -15.74 21.13
C VAL A 373 8.11 -15.19 19.90
N GLY A 374 8.32 -16.03 18.89
CA GLY A 374 8.88 -15.62 17.60
C GLY A 374 7.78 -15.16 16.64
N PHE A 375 8.05 -14.09 15.92
CA PHE A 375 7.22 -13.62 14.82
C PHE A 375 8.03 -13.69 13.52
N LYS A 376 7.61 -14.58 12.63
CA LYS A 376 8.26 -14.78 11.34
C LYS A 376 7.46 -14.06 10.26
N THR A 377 8.13 -13.19 9.53
CA THR A 377 7.61 -12.59 8.30
C THR A 377 8.34 -13.16 7.10
N THR A 378 7.61 -13.39 6.02
CA THR A 378 8.18 -13.77 4.73
C THR A 378 7.56 -12.93 3.63
N GLU A 379 8.41 -12.48 2.73
CA GLU A 379 8.00 -11.83 1.48
C GLU A 379 8.77 -12.42 0.30
N ARG A 380 8.32 -12.11 -0.89
CA ARG A 380 8.96 -12.55 -2.13
C ARG A 380 9.15 -11.36 -3.03
N VAL A 381 10.39 -11.06 -3.32
CA VAL A 381 10.78 -9.91 -4.13
C VAL A 381 11.84 -10.31 -5.16
N ASP A 382 11.81 -9.65 -6.31
CA ASP A 382 12.89 -9.69 -7.29
C ASP A 382 13.16 -8.27 -7.80
N GLY A 383 14.36 -8.03 -8.29
CA GLY A 383 14.77 -6.74 -8.82
C GLY A 383 15.79 -6.89 -9.93
N LYS A 384 15.57 -6.16 -11.04
CA LYS A 384 16.50 -6.14 -12.18
C LYS A 384 16.52 -4.78 -12.87
N LEU A 385 17.68 -4.41 -13.36
CA LEU A 385 17.85 -3.29 -14.27
C LEU A 385 17.43 -3.72 -15.68
N LEU A 386 16.27 -3.26 -16.14
CA LEU A 386 15.74 -3.62 -17.44
C LEU A 386 16.53 -2.99 -18.58
N LEU A 387 17.00 -1.77 -18.42
CA LEU A 387 17.72 -1.04 -19.45
C LEU A 387 19.13 -0.65 -18.96
N PRO A 388 20.15 -1.49 -19.20
CA PRO A 388 21.52 -1.23 -18.71
C PRO A 388 22.13 0.09 -19.24
N GLU A 389 21.70 0.60 -20.38
CA GLU A 389 22.18 1.88 -20.92
C GLU A 389 21.67 3.11 -20.16
N ALA A 390 20.62 2.96 -19.33
CA ALA A 390 20.08 4.05 -18.51
C ALA A 390 20.93 4.36 -17.28
N VAL A 391 21.86 3.44 -16.90
CA VAL A 391 22.76 3.60 -15.75
C VAL A 391 24.19 3.35 -16.18
N GLN A 392 25.06 4.30 -15.88
CA GLN A 392 26.49 4.21 -16.17
C GLN A 392 27.30 4.10 -14.88
N ALA A 393 28.33 3.32 -14.91
CA ALA A 393 29.19 3.02 -13.79
C ALA A 393 30.63 3.52 -14.02
N LEU A 394 31.25 4.05 -12.96
CA LEU A 394 32.67 4.31 -12.91
C LEU A 394 33.36 3.09 -12.30
N LYS A 395 34.21 2.44 -13.08
CA LYS A 395 35.01 1.29 -12.64
C LYS A 395 36.41 1.74 -12.32
N MET A 396 36.91 1.36 -11.15
CA MET A 396 38.32 1.60 -10.79
C MET A 396 39.27 0.71 -11.61
N ALA A 397 40.50 1.19 -11.80
CA ALA A 397 41.53 0.49 -12.54
C ALA A 397 41.97 -0.83 -11.85
#